data_92108caa19de577cb3ef4796bd8f200b
#
_entry.id   92108caa19de577cb3ef4796bd8f200b
#
_cell.length_a   1.000
_cell.length_b   1.000
_cell.length_c   1.000
_cell.angle_alpha   90.00
_cell.angle_beta   90.00
_cell.angle_gamma   90.00
#
_symmetry.space_group_name_H-M   'P 1'
#
loop_
_entity.id
_entity.type
_entity.pdbx_description
1 polymer ?
#
loop_
_entity_poly.entity_id
_entity_poly.type
_entity_poly.pdbx_seq_one_letter_code
_entity_poly.pdbx_strand_id
1 'polypeptide(L)'
;TKPPSNRFSYTFMDEIPNALTGSFTKHNFKLTGSYQLAKPLKLEYSLNYIVQNVEDRPQTSLNLYSGFGNMFSTFLDIPYLKQSYVTSLGYRNTFVGGNATLTPEESWAYDPSYATGVNNMLWNMYHHHSDETENRLIGMIRPTWQITNWLSLRAQVSTDITDVKQTLKYESEQPNSLYDPNGSFQSINRRYDIVYGDVMLNFNYN
;
A
#
# COMPACT_ATOMS: atom_id res chain seq x y z
N THR A 1 -42.84 -16.88 -2.94
CA THR A 1 -41.65 -15.99 -2.91
C THR A 1 -40.57 -16.63 -2.06
N LYS A 2 -39.37 -16.77 -2.59
CA LYS A 2 -38.22 -17.19 -1.78
C LYS A 2 -37.95 -16.14 -0.72
N PRO A 3 -37.61 -16.54 0.52
CA PRO A 3 -37.26 -15.56 1.56
C PRO A 3 -36.03 -14.75 1.14
N PRO A 4 -35.93 -13.49 1.59
CA PRO A 4 -34.74 -12.67 1.36
C PRO A 4 -33.51 -13.37 1.95
N SER A 5 -32.42 -13.35 1.20
CA SER A 5 -31.15 -13.91 1.65
C SER A 5 -30.15 -12.77 1.78
N ASN A 6 -29.65 -12.55 3.00
CA ASN A 6 -28.62 -11.57 3.27
C ASN A 6 -27.44 -12.23 3.95
N ARG A 7 -26.24 -11.84 3.57
CA ARG A 7 -25.02 -12.25 4.23
C ARG A 7 -24.15 -11.05 4.48
N PHE A 8 -23.77 -10.84 5.73
CA PHE A 8 -22.74 -9.92 6.15
C PHE A 8 -21.50 -10.69 6.54
N SER A 9 -20.34 -10.20 6.14
CA SER A 9 -19.04 -10.72 6.59
C SER A 9 -18.09 -9.57 6.88
N TYR A 10 -17.25 -9.80 7.87
CA TYR A 10 -16.15 -8.92 8.24
C TYR A 10 -14.87 -9.73 8.28
N THR A 11 -13.81 -9.17 7.72
CA THR A 11 -12.46 -9.75 7.78
C THR A 11 -11.50 -8.68 8.26
N PHE A 12 -10.70 -9.03 9.21
CA PHE A 12 -9.58 -8.23 9.69
C PHE A 12 -8.27 -8.93 9.34
N MET A 13 -7.28 -8.16 8.93
CA MET A 13 -5.94 -8.61 8.67
C MET A 13 -4.97 -7.61 9.28
N ASP A 14 -4.03 -8.13 10.03
CA ASP A 14 -2.92 -7.40 10.61
C ASP A 14 -1.64 -8.16 10.28
N GLU A 15 -0.68 -7.48 9.67
CA GLU A 15 0.54 -8.09 9.19
C GLU A 15 1.74 -7.20 9.54
N ILE A 16 2.71 -7.81 10.16
CA ILE A 16 4.03 -7.22 10.41
C ILE A 16 4.96 -7.80 9.34
N PRO A 17 5.46 -6.99 8.40
CA PRO A 17 6.35 -7.47 7.36
C PRO A 17 7.68 -7.94 7.93
N ASN A 18 8.36 -8.83 7.23
CA ASN A 18 9.73 -9.27 7.54
C ASN A 18 10.79 -8.18 7.28
N ALA A 19 10.38 -6.92 7.21
CA ALA A 19 11.23 -5.75 7.10
C ALA A 19 11.52 -5.18 8.50
N LEU A 20 12.55 -4.33 8.60
CA LEU A 20 12.92 -3.70 9.88
C LEU A 20 11.86 -2.69 10.37
N THR A 21 11.07 -2.15 9.45
CA THR A 21 9.98 -1.21 9.70
C THR A 21 8.78 -1.58 8.85
N GLY A 22 7.63 -1.05 9.22
CA GLY A 22 6.41 -1.18 8.48
C GLY A 22 5.31 -1.92 9.23
N SER A 23 4.07 -1.62 8.86
CA SER A 23 2.89 -2.31 9.31
C SER A 23 1.82 -2.31 8.20
N PHE A 24 0.94 -3.28 8.22
CA PHE A 24 -0.20 -3.37 7.33
C PHE A 24 -1.43 -3.80 8.11
N THR A 25 -2.50 -3.00 8.03
CA THR A 25 -3.80 -3.37 8.57
C THR A 25 -4.88 -3.26 7.51
N LYS A 26 -5.84 -4.18 7.55
CA LYS A 26 -6.95 -4.20 6.60
C LYS A 26 -8.25 -4.60 7.27
N HIS A 27 -9.28 -3.81 7.05
CA HIS A 27 -10.65 -4.10 7.40
C HIS A 27 -11.47 -4.28 6.13
N ASN A 28 -12.22 -5.36 6.04
CA ASN A 28 -13.06 -5.65 4.90
C ASN A 28 -14.48 -5.99 5.37
N PHE A 29 -15.44 -5.14 5.01
CA PHE A 29 -16.86 -5.30 5.31
C PHE A 29 -17.59 -5.68 4.02
N LYS A 30 -18.26 -6.81 3.99
CA LYS A 30 -18.98 -7.27 2.83
C LYS A 30 -20.42 -7.58 3.16
N LEU A 31 -21.35 -6.99 2.41
CA LEU A 31 -22.77 -7.27 2.43
C LEU A 31 -23.19 -7.80 1.05
N THR A 32 -23.81 -8.95 1.02
CA THR A 32 -24.39 -9.50 -0.20
C THR A 32 -25.81 -9.97 0.08
N GLY A 33 -26.67 -9.87 -0.90
CA GLY A 33 -28.01 -10.36 -0.70
C GLY A 33 -28.80 -10.50 -1.99
N SER A 34 -29.96 -11.14 -1.83
CA SER A 34 -30.95 -11.23 -2.90
C SER A 34 -32.37 -11.08 -2.32
N TYR A 35 -33.18 -10.35 -3.04
CA TYR A 35 -34.54 -10.07 -2.66
C TYR A 35 -35.50 -10.28 -3.85
N GLN A 36 -36.61 -10.98 -3.62
CA GLN A 36 -37.67 -11.14 -4.60
C GLN A 36 -38.67 -9.99 -4.42
N LEU A 37 -38.51 -8.92 -5.21
CA LEU A 37 -39.37 -7.73 -5.12
C LEU A 37 -40.82 -8.04 -5.55
N ALA A 38 -40.98 -8.86 -6.60
CA ALA A 38 -42.24 -9.35 -7.09
C ALA A 38 -42.01 -10.74 -7.72
N LYS A 39 -43.09 -11.50 -8.02
CA LYS A 39 -42.96 -12.81 -8.66
C LYS A 39 -42.02 -12.81 -9.90
N PRO A 40 -42.10 -11.81 -10.81
CA PRO A 40 -41.21 -11.77 -11.97
C PRO A 40 -39.89 -11.00 -11.70
N LEU A 41 -39.70 -10.32 -10.57
CA LEU A 41 -38.59 -9.40 -10.37
C LEU A 41 -37.74 -9.79 -9.16
N LYS A 42 -36.50 -10.19 -9.43
CA LYS A 42 -35.45 -10.50 -8.45
C LYS A 42 -34.41 -9.38 -8.46
N LEU A 43 -33.98 -8.96 -7.28
CA LEU A 43 -32.86 -8.04 -7.09
C LEU A 43 -31.71 -8.76 -6.37
N GLU A 44 -30.52 -8.68 -6.91
CA GLU A 44 -29.27 -9.10 -6.28
C GLU A 44 -28.40 -7.88 -6.04
N TYR A 45 -27.70 -7.84 -4.91
CA TYR A 45 -26.78 -6.75 -4.58
C TYR A 45 -25.56 -7.25 -3.83
N SER A 46 -24.50 -6.53 -4.01
CA SER A 46 -23.24 -6.74 -3.30
C SER A 46 -22.62 -5.38 -2.98
N LEU A 47 -22.17 -5.22 -1.75
CA LEU A 47 -21.41 -4.07 -1.29
C LEU A 47 -20.19 -4.59 -0.57
N ASN A 48 -19.02 -4.08 -0.93
CA ASN A 48 -17.75 -4.42 -0.28
C ASN A 48 -17.01 -3.12 0.02
N TYR A 49 -16.76 -2.87 1.31
CA TYR A 49 -16.00 -1.70 1.75
C TYR A 49 -14.72 -2.17 2.42
N ILE A 50 -13.61 -1.65 1.92
CA ILE A 50 -12.27 -2.01 2.34
C ILE A 50 -11.59 -0.75 2.83
N VAL A 51 -11.01 -0.83 4.02
CA VAL A 51 -10.08 0.17 4.56
C VAL A 51 -8.77 -0.53 4.81
N GLN A 52 -7.69 -0.03 4.23
CA GLN A 52 -6.36 -0.54 4.52
C GLN A 52 -5.41 0.60 4.84
N ASN A 53 -4.56 0.38 5.81
CA ASN A 53 -3.49 1.28 6.21
C ASN A 53 -2.16 0.55 6.06
N VAL A 54 -1.20 1.25 5.49
CA VAL A 54 0.17 0.78 5.33
C VAL A 54 1.08 1.85 5.88
N GLU A 55 1.88 1.50 6.86
CA GLU A 55 2.93 2.36 7.38
C GLU A 55 4.28 1.84 6.89
N ASP A 56 5.16 2.74 6.54
CA ASP A 56 6.53 2.47 6.12
C ASP A 56 6.64 1.27 5.16
N ARG A 57 5.83 1.33 4.09
CA ARG A 57 5.84 0.28 3.06
C ARG A 57 7.28 -0.02 2.63
N PRO A 58 7.76 -1.27 2.75
CA PRO A 58 9.10 -1.63 2.31
C PRO A 58 9.28 -1.21 0.85
N GLN A 59 10.25 -0.33 0.61
CA GLN A 59 10.53 0.09 -0.76
C GLN A 59 11.10 -1.10 -1.52
N THR A 60 10.36 -1.54 -2.52
CA THR A 60 10.79 -2.57 -3.47
C THR A 60 11.78 -2.04 -4.51
N SER A 61 12.52 -0.97 -4.21
CA SER A 61 13.54 -0.55 -5.14
C SER A 61 14.52 -1.72 -5.29
N LEU A 62 14.67 -2.16 -6.50
CA LEU A 62 15.56 -3.26 -6.92
C LEU A 62 16.97 -3.12 -6.33
N ASN A 63 17.38 -1.90 -6.02
CA ASN A 63 18.66 -1.59 -5.40
C ASN A 63 18.73 -1.98 -3.91
N LEU A 64 17.62 -2.08 -3.20
CA LEU A 64 17.59 -2.49 -1.80
C LEU A 64 17.74 -4.00 -1.61
N TYR A 65 17.13 -4.80 -2.48
CA TYR A 65 17.11 -6.26 -2.32
C TYR A 65 18.03 -6.99 -3.31
N SER A 66 18.13 -6.55 -4.55
CA SER A 66 18.99 -7.19 -5.54
C SER A 66 20.46 -6.78 -5.42
N GLY A 67 20.73 -5.55 -5.04
CA GLY A 67 22.08 -5.11 -4.69
C GLY A 67 22.56 -5.61 -3.33
N PHE A 68 21.63 -5.84 -2.42
CA PHE A 68 21.90 -6.15 -1.04
C PHE A 68 22.43 -7.57 -0.84
N GLY A 69 21.87 -8.54 -1.56
CA GLY A 69 22.38 -9.93 -1.48
C GLY A 69 23.80 -10.09 -2.00
N ASN A 70 24.27 -9.18 -2.86
CA ASN A 70 25.62 -9.16 -3.37
C ASN A 70 26.58 -8.25 -2.57
N MET A 71 26.05 -7.39 -1.69
CA MET A 71 26.83 -6.45 -0.88
C MET A 71 27.16 -6.97 0.51
N PHE A 72 26.43 -7.97 1.01
CA PHE A 72 26.74 -8.56 2.32
C PHE A 72 27.82 -9.62 2.19
N SER A 73 29.02 -9.20 2.49
CA SER A 73 30.02 -10.16 2.95
C SER A 73 29.58 -10.75 4.28
N THR A 74 29.79 -12.05 4.49
CA THR A 74 29.61 -12.72 5.79
C THR A 74 30.45 -12.11 6.93
N PHE A 75 31.32 -11.16 6.60
CA PHE A 75 32.19 -10.43 7.54
C PHE A 75 31.63 -9.09 8.00
N LEU A 76 30.42 -8.68 7.51
CA LEU A 76 29.79 -7.43 7.93
C LEU A 76 29.25 -7.53 9.35
N ASP A 77 29.73 -6.66 10.22
CA ASP A 77 29.19 -6.49 11.56
C ASP A 77 27.90 -5.66 11.50
N ILE A 78 26.76 -6.35 11.39
CA ILE A 78 25.44 -5.70 11.33
C ILE A 78 25.14 -4.85 12.57
N PRO A 79 25.42 -5.30 13.82
CA PRO A 79 25.32 -4.45 15.00
C PRO A 79 26.10 -3.15 14.90
N TYR A 80 27.34 -3.19 14.41
CA TYR A 80 28.15 -2.01 14.19
C TYR A 80 27.51 -1.07 13.13
N LEU A 81 27.08 -1.60 12.00
CA LEU A 81 26.45 -0.81 10.95
C LEU A 81 25.14 -0.13 11.41
N LYS A 82 24.36 -0.81 12.24
CA LYS A 82 23.15 -0.24 12.86
C LYS A 82 23.46 0.93 13.83
N GLN A 83 24.64 1.02 14.34
CA GLN A 83 25.06 2.13 15.20
C GLN A 83 25.79 3.23 14.42
N SER A 84 26.41 2.89 13.30
CA SER A 84 27.29 3.78 12.56
C SER A 84 26.65 4.44 11.33
N TYR A 85 25.37 4.13 11.00
CA TYR A 85 24.71 4.76 9.84
C TYR A 85 24.32 6.22 10.06
N VAL A 86 24.35 6.69 11.33
CA VAL A 86 24.10 8.06 11.75
C VAL A 86 25.39 8.64 12.34
N THR A 87 25.72 9.87 11.98
CA THR A 87 26.87 10.61 12.56
C THR A 87 26.56 11.06 13.98
N SER A 88 27.58 11.46 14.73
CA SER A 88 27.43 12.05 16.08
C SER A 88 26.57 13.32 16.11
N LEU A 89 26.41 14.00 14.98
CA LEU A 89 25.55 15.18 14.82
C LEU A 89 24.11 14.82 14.37
N GLY A 90 23.78 13.53 14.23
CA GLY A 90 22.43 13.08 13.88
C GLY A 90 22.11 13.08 12.39
N TYR A 91 23.10 13.17 11.52
CA TYR A 91 22.92 13.11 10.07
C TYR A 91 23.31 11.74 9.50
N ARG A 92 22.92 11.47 8.27
CA ARG A 92 23.29 10.23 7.57
C ARG A 92 24.80 10.12 7.43
N ASN A 93 25.37 9.02 7.88
CA ASN A 93 26.80 8.74 7.67
C ASN A 93 27.01 8.31 6.20
N THR A 94 27.47 9.26 5.39
CA THR A 94 27.74 9.04 3.96
C THR A 94 28.98 9.82 3.55
N PHE A 95 29.78 9.19 2.71
CA PHE A 95 30.89 9.89 2.09
C PHE A 95 30.39 10.60 0.81
N VAL A 96 29.93 11.81 0.99
CA VAL A 96 29.83 12.78 -0.11
C VAL A 96 30.97 13.76 0.11
N GLY A 97 31.80 13.99 -0.91
CA GLY A 97 32.98 14.82 -0.79
C GLY A 97 32.67 16.13 -0.06
N GLY A 98 33.31 16.33 1.08
CA GLY A 98 33.06 17.48 1.95
C GLY A 98 31.94 17.28 2.99
N ASN A 99 31.63 16.04 3.40
CA ASN A 99 30.70 15.83 4.51
C ASN A 99 31.27 16.40 5.81
N ALA A 100 30.88 17.64 6.11
CA ALA A 100 31.31 18.39 7.32
C ALA A 100 30.66 17.84 8.61
N THR A 101 29.82 16.80 8.52
CA THR A 101 29.15 16.20 9.68
C THR A 101 29.91 15.04 10.31
N LEU A 102 30.98 14.56 9.67
CA LEU A 102 31.83 13.49 10.20
C LEU A 102 32.90 14.08 11.12
N THR A 103 33.09 13.47 12.28
CA THR A 103 34.32 13.71 13.08
C THR A 103 35.51 13.07 12.36
N PRO A 104 36.77 13.47 12.72
CA PRO A 104 37.96 12.83 12.16
C PRO A 104 37.94 11.30 12.33
N GLU A 105 37.52 10.83 13.49
CA GLU A 105 37.42 9.36 13.80
C GLU A 105 36.37 8.68 12.93
N GLU A 106 35.19 9.27 12.79
CA GLU A 106 34.14 8.77 11.89
C GLU A 106 34.58 8.75 10.44
N SER A 107 35.31 9.77 10.00
CA SER A 107 35.88 9.84 8.66
C SER A 107 36.93 8.77 8.41
N TRP A 108 37.76 8.44 9.40
CA TRP A 108 38.76 7.38 9.33
C TRP A 108 38.16 5.99 9.32
N ALA A 109 37.09 5.79 10.08
CA ALA A 109 36.39 4.51 10.18
C ALA A 109 35.48 4.25 8.97
N TYR A 110 35.29 5.24 8.12
CA TYR A 110 34.37 5.14 6.98
C TYR A 110 34.98 4.34 5.83
N ASP A 111 34.35 3.22 5.46
CA ASP A 111 34.71 2.46 4.26
C ASP A 111 33.74 2.83 3.10
N PRO A 112 34.23 3.54 2.07
CA PRO A 112 33.38 4.02 0.98
C PRO A 112 32.87 2.89 0.07
N SER A 113 33.42 1.68 0.11
CA SER A 113 33.14 0.66 -0.88
C SER A 113 31.77 0.01 -0.73
N TYR A 114 31.29 -0.21 0.49
CA TYR A 114 29.97 -0.78 0.75
C TYR A 114 29.19 -0.13 1.91
N ALA A 115 29.85 0.59 2.77
CA ALA A 115 29.19 1.28 3.90
C ALA A 115 28.13 2.28 3.41
N THR A 116 28.39 2.99 2.31
CA THR A 116 27.42 3.95 1.73
C THR A 116 26.08 3.30 1.39
N GLY A 117 26.09 2.14 0.76
CA GLY A 117 24.86 1.44 0.37
C GLY A 117 24.05 1.00 1.59
N VAL A 118 24.73 0.44 2.59
CA VAL A 118 24.11 -0.04 3.84
C VAL A 118 23.61 1.15 4.67
N ASN A 119 24.41 2.20 4.83
CA ASN A 119 24.05 3.39 5.57
C ASN A 119 22.84 4.10 4.93
N ASN A 120 22.80 4.20 3.61
CA ASN A 120 21.63 4.74 2.89
C ASN A 120 20.38 3.92 3.15
N MET A 121 20.49 2.61 3.11
CA MET A 121 19.36 1.74 3.36
C MET A 121 18.85 1.89 4.80
N LEU A 122 19.72 1.83 5.80
CA LEU A 122 19.35 1.98 7.20
C LEU A 122 18.74 3.35 7.46
N TRP A 123 19.33 4.41 6.89
CA TRP A 123 18.77 5.76 6.97
C TRP A 123 17.35 5.80 6.39
N ASN A 124 17.16 5.30 5.17
CA ASN A 124 15.85 5.28 4.52
C ASN A 124 14.82 4.48 5.31
N MET A 125 15.22 3.39 5.97
CA MET A 125 14.32 2.58 6.77
C MET A 125 13.90 3.25 8.07
N TYR A 126 14.75 4.05 8.70
CA TYR A 126 14.49 4.63 10.01
C TYR A 126 14.08 6.10 9.98
N HIS A 127 14.39 6.83 8.89
CA HIS A 127 14.20 8.29 8.79
C HIS A 127 13.31 8.72 7.61
N HIS A 128 12.90 7.76 6.76
CA HIS A 128 11.91 8.01 5.73
C HIS A 128 10.62 7.29 6.10
N HIS A 129 9.57 8.07 6.36
CA HIS A 129 8.28 7.54 6.76
C HIS A 129 7.25 7.70 5.65
N SER A 130 6.46 6.66 5.44
CA SER A 130 5.37 6.68 4.50
C SER A 130 4.10 6.14 5.15
N ASP A 131 3.06 6.97 5.19
CA ASP A 131 1.73 6.58 5.64
C ASP A 131 0.80 6.53 4.43
N GLU A 132 0.17 5.40 4.18
CA GLU A 132 -0.79 5.23 3.10
C GLU A 132 -2.11 4.69 3.65
N THR A 133 -3.20 5.38 3.35
CA THR A 133 -4.56 4.91 3.64
C THR A 133 -5.29 4.75 2.32
N GLU A 134 -5.84 3.56 2.10
CA GLU A 134 -6.72 3.26 0.98
C GLU A 134 -8.14 2.95 1.49
N ASN A 135 -9.13 3.66 0.94
CA ASN A 135 -10.53 3.37 1.11
C ASN A 135 -11.11 2.93 -0.23
N ARG A 136 -11.67 1.72 -0.29
CA ARG A 136 -12.24 1.18 -1.52
C ARG A 136 -13.66 0.70 -1.32
N LEU A 137 -14.54 1.15 -2.17
CA LEU A 137 -15.95 0.77 -2.19
C LEU A 137 -16.27 0.08 -3.51
N ILE A 138 -16.65 -1.20 -3.43
CA ILE A 138 -17.11 -1.97 -4.58
C ILE A 138 -18.60 -2.25 -4.38
N GLY A 139 -19.43 -1.74 -5.29
CA GLY A 139 -20.88 -1.91 -5.26
C GLY A 139 -21.40 -2.59 -6.51
N MET A 140 -22.44 -3.38 -6.38
CA MET A 140 -23.15 -3.99 -7.51
C MET A 140 -24.64 -4.11 -7.20
N ILE A 141 -25.48 -3.76 -8.17
CA ILE A 141 -26.90 -3.98 -8.16
C ILE A 141 -27.27 -4.69 -9.46
N ARG A 142 -28.02 -5.78 -9.35
CA ARG A 142 -28.41 -6.62 -10.50
C ARG A 142 -29.90 -7.00 -10.40
N PRO A 143 -30.80 -6.23 -10.98
CA PRO A 143 -32.18 -6.67 -11.20
C PRO A 143 -32.25 -7.72 -12.32
N THR A 144 -33.10 -8.72 -12.11
CA THR A 144 -33.48 -9.72 -13.11
C THR A 144 -35.00 -9.75 -13.19
N TRP A 145 -35.54 -9.49 -14.37
CA TRP A 145 -36.97 -9.49 -14.65
C TRP A 145 -37.33 -10.69 -15.54
N GLN A 146 -38.15 -11.61 -15.03
CA GLN A 146 -38.70 -12.69 -15.78
C GLN A 146 -39.95 -12.20 -16.53
N ILE A 147 -39.79 -11.90 -17.83
CA ILE A 147 -40.87 -11.32 -18.66
C ILE A 147 -41.91 -12.42 -19.04
N THR A 148 -41.39 -13.57 -19.47
CA THR A 148 -42.16 -14.79 -19.75
C THR A 148 -41.42 -15.99 -19.19
N ASN A 149 -41.99 -17.21 -19.31
CA ASN A 149 -41.32 -18.44 -18.88
C ASN A 149 -40.03 -18.73 -19.66
N TRP A 150 -39.89 -18.20 -20.86
CA TRP A 150 -38.74 -18.41 -21.75
C TRP A 150 -37.89 -17.16 -21.98
N LEU A 151 -38.32 -15.97 -21.50
CA LEU A 151 -37.63 -14.71 -21.70
C LEU A 151 -37.37 -14.00 -20.38
N SER A 152 -36.13 -13.66 -20.11
CA SER A 152 -35.74 -12.80 -19.00
C SER A 152 -34.80 -11.68 -19.42
N LEU A 153 -34.93 -10.54 -18.74
CA LEU A 153 -34.07 -9.38 -18.85
C LEU A 153 -33.26 -9.25 -17.56
N ARG A 154 -31.96 -9.19 -17.69
CA ARG A 154 -31.03 -8.90 -16.60
C ARG A 154 -30.31 -7.58 -16.91
N ALA A 155 -30.31 -6.66 -15.98
CA ALA A 155 -29.44 -5.50 -16.01
C ALA A 155 -28.45 -5.57 -14.84
N GLN A 156 -27.30 -4.95 -14.98
CA GLN A 156 -26.33 -4.83 -13.90
C GLN A 156 -25.69 -3.45 -13.95
N VAL A 157 -25.52 -2.85 -12.78
CA VAL A 157 -24.66 -1.68 -12.58
C VAL A 157 -23.71 -2.02 -11.43
N SER A 158 -22.44 -1.74 -11.63
CA SER A 158 -21.43 -1.87 -10.58
C SER A 158 -20.49 -0.66 -10.58
N THR A 159 -19.96 -0.37 -9.42
CA THR A 159 -18.98 0.69 -9.21
C THR A 159 -17.81 0.16 -8.37
N ASP A 160 -16.63 0.69 -8.65
CA ASP A 160 -15.41 0.47 -7.87
C ASP A 160 -14.75 1.84 -7.69
N ILE A 161 -14.82 2.36 -6.46
CA ILE A 161 -14.30 3.66 -6.07
C ILE A 161 -13.16 3.41 -5.11
N THR A 162 -11.98 3.93 -5.45
CA THR A 162 -10.78 3.81 -4.63
C THR A 162 -10.20 5.19 -4.36
N ASP A 163 -10.13 5.58 -3.11
CA ASP A 163 -9.45 6.77 -2.62
C ASP A 163 -8.17 6.37 -1.90
N VAL A 164 -7.03 6.86 -2.39
CA VAL A 164 -5.70 6.63 -1.79
C VAL A 164 -5.14 7.96 -1.31
N LYS A 165 -4.80 8.02 -0.05
CA LYS A 165 -4.06 9.13 0.55
C LYS A 165 -2.71 8.61 1.03
N GLN A 166 -1.63 9.20 0.51
CA GLN A 166 -0.26 8.87 0.87
C GLN A 166 0.46 10.10 1.37
N THR A 167 1.18 9.96 2.47
CA THR A 167 2.05 10.98 3.04
C THR A 167 3.47 10.43 3.09
N LEU A 168 4.43 11.15 2.54
CA LEU A 168 5.85 10.82 2.57
C LEU A 168 6.57 11.91 3.35
N LYS A 169 7.40 11.49 4.30
CA LYS A 169 8.22 12.37 5.16
C LYS A 169 9.66 11.89 5.09
N TYR A 170 10.55 12.75 4.67
CA TYR A 170 11.98 12.46 4.58
C TYR A 170 12.70 13.43 5.52
N GLU A 171 13.46 12.89 6.46
CA GLU A 171 14.28 13.71 7.35
C GLU A 171 15.49 14.28 6.62
N SER A 172 16.04 15.36 7.17
CA SER A 172 17.22 16.00 6.62
C SER A 172 18.44 15.09 6.75
N GLU A 173 19.06 14.74 5.64
CA GLU A 173 20.20 13.82 5.60
C GLU A 173 21.52 14.47 5.94
N GLN A 174 21.67 15.75 5.57
CA GLN A 174 22.89 16.55 5.74
C GLN A 174 22.55 18.04 5.76
N PRO A 175 23.28 18.86 6.54
CA PRO A 175 23.05 20.30 6.60
C PRO A 175 23.36 21.04 5.29
N ASN A 176 24.22 20.48 4.44
CA ASN A 176 24.68 21.07 3.18
C ASN A 176 24.42 20.14 1.98
N SER A 177 23.43 19.28 2.04
CA SER A 177 23.09 18.41 0.91
C SER A 177 22.62 19.26 -0.28
N LEU A 178 23.09 18.93 -1.46
CA LEU A 178 22.61 19.51 -2.73
C LEU A 178 21.20 18.97 -3.10
N TYR A 179 20.76 17.90 -2.44
CA TYR A 179 19.49 17.23 -2.65
C TYR A 179 18.70 17.23 -1.34
N ASP A 180 17.70 18.07 -1.21
CA ASP A 180 16.81 18.19 -0.06
C ASP A 180 17.52 18.37 1.31
N PRO A 181 18.32 19.44 1.50
CA PRO A 181 19.10 19.65 2.72
C PRO A 181 18.23 19.74 3.99
N ASN A 182 16.96 20.11 3.84
CA ASN A 182 16.02 20.32 4.95
C ASN A 182 14.99 19.20 5.08
N GLY A 183 15.21 18.08 4.40
CA GLY A 183 14.21 17.02 4.27
C GLY A 183 13.09 17.39 3.30
N SER A 184 12.10 16.51 3.18
CA SER A 184 10.94 16.76 2.31
C SER A 184 9.66 16.19 2.87
N PHE A 185 8.55 16.82 2.49
CA PHE A 185 7.21 16.36 2.79
C PHE A 185 6.38 16.31 1.51
N GLN A 186 5.75 15.16 1.24
CA GLN A 186 4.83 15.00 0.12
C GLN A 186 3.49 14.49 0.61
N SER A 187 2.41 15.05 0.07
CA SER A 187 1.06 14.53 0.26
C SER A 187 0.46 14.22 -1.12
N ILE A 188 0.11 12.97 -1.32
CA ILE A 188 -0.39 12.44 -2.58
C ILE A 188 -1.80 11.93 -2.34
N ASN A 189 -2.78 12.49 -3.07
CA ASN A 189 -4.14 12.01 -3.06
C ASN A 189 -4.48 11.51 -4.46
N ARG A 190 -4.98 10.28 -4.55
CA ARG A 190 -5.41 9.66 -5.80
C ARG A 190 -6.82 9.13 -5.63
N ARG A 191 -7.64 9.32 -6.66
CA ARG A 191 -8.97 8.75 -6.72
C ARG A 191 -9.14 8.01 -8.04
N TYR A 192 -9.69 6.82 -7.97
CA TYR A 192 -10.05 5.99 -9.11
C TYR A 192 -11.52 5.65 -9.01
N ASP A 193 -12.28 5.97 -10.05
CA ASP A 193 -13.70 5.69 -10.14
C ASP A 193 -13.95 4.87 -11.42
N ILE A 194 -14.50 3.67 -11.24
CA ILE A 194 -14.89 2.79 -12.33
C ILE A 194 -16.38 2.53 -12.21
N VAL A 195 -17.13 2.78 -13.27
CA VAL A 195 -18.55 2.41 -13.36
C VAL A 195 -18.70 1.46 -14.54
N TYR A 196 -19.38 0.36 -14.31
CA TYR A 196 -19.69 -0.64 -15.32
C TYR A 196 -21.19 -0.89 -15.33
N GLY A 197 -21.77 -1.00 -16.53
CA GLY A 197 -23.17 -1.35 -16.71
C GLY A 197 -23.35 -2.30 -17.88
N ASP A 198 -24.22 -3.27 -17.73
CA ASP A 198 -24.64 -4.18 -18.81
C ASP A 198 -26.13 -4.47 -18.76
N VAL A 199 -26.68 -4.86 -19.90
CA VAL A 199 -28.04 -5.35 -20.05
C VAL A 199 -28.01 -6.61 -20.92
N MET A 200 -28.65 -7.66 -20.46
CA MET A 200 -28.68 -8.96 -21.13
C MET A 200 -30.11 -9.51 -21.24
N LEU A 201 -30.49 -9.91 -22.44
CA LEU A 201 -31.69 -10.70 -22.71
C LEU A 201 -31.31 -12.19 -22.75
N ASN A 202 -32.00 -13.00 -21.96
CA ASN A 202 -31.80 -14.45 -21.93
C ASN A 202 -33.04 -15.12 -22.49
N PHE A 203 -32.84 -16.00 -23.49
CA PHE A 203 -33.85 -16.82 -24.09
C PHE A 203 -33.62 -18.29 -23.68
N ASN A 204 -34.62 -18.91 -23.12
CA ASN A 204 -34.60 -20.33 -22.74
C ASN A 204 -35.86 -21.01 -23.28
N TYR A 205 -35.78 -21.44 -24.50
CA TYR A 205 -36.86 -22.13 -25.19
C TYR A 205 -36.61 -23.64 -25.16
N ASN A 206 -37.52 -24.38 -24.49
CA ASN A 206 -37.56 -25.85 -24.48
C ASN A 206 -38.61 -26.34 -25.46
#